data_3e1e6d19ba72d3270b5d2f08f9aad85d
#
_entry.id   3e1e6d19ba72d3270b5d2f08f9aad85d
#
_cell.length_a   1.000
_cell.length_b   1.000
_cell.length_c   1.000
_cell.angle_alpha   90.00
_cell.angle_beta   90.00
_cell.angle_gamma   90.00
#
_symmetry.space_group_name_H-M   'P 1'
#
loop_
_entity.id
_entity.type
_entity.pdbx_description
1 polymer ?
#
loop_
_entity_poly.entity_id
_entity_poly.type
_entity_poly.pdbx_seq_one_letter_code
_entity_poly.pdbx_strand_id
1 'polypeptide(L)'
;MRVAVISDVHGNAFALRAVLDDLRDAAPDVVFNLGDQVEGAANPALAYQLQVKLGAVEVRGNNEEKLWPNGRRNPLSQKYGAWLEQQLTPEALARLAALPLTAWVEDVLACHGTPTSAWDSLLWVWQPTNEGGFYRSRDPRELRRMLEPLSAGVVVCGHTHRAGSTRVGDTLVVNAGSVSDQVDGDPRARWTLLERRSGRWTADFRAVPYAIAAATHWATQHSPFGEGQAALLESGEMTVRGEAALTAGGP
;
A
#
# COMPACT_ATOMS: atom_id res chain seq x y z
N MET A 1 -12.50 -15.62 13.13
CA MET A 1 -11.69 -15.39 11.92
C MET A 1 -10.81 -14.17 12.14
N ARG A 2 -9.54 -14.27 11.82
CA ARG A 2 -8.54 -13.21 11.91
C ARG A 2 -7.93 -13.01 10.53
N VAL A 3 -7.99 -11.81 10.00
CA VAL A 3 -7.48 -11.48 8.66
C VAL A 3 -6.45 -10.36 8.81
N ALA A 4 -5.22 -10.63 8.40
CA ALA A 4 -4.20 -9.60 8.31
C ALA A 4 -4.28 -8.90 6.95
N VAL A 5 -4.06 -7.59 6.95
CA VAL A 5 -4.07 -6.78 5.75
C VAL A 5 -2.81 -5.94 5.69
N ILE A 6 -1.99 -6.17 4.67
CA ILE A 6 -0.85 -5.33 4.29
C ILE A 6 -1.17 -4.61 2.98
N SER A 7 -0.58 -3.46 2.77
CA SER A 7 -0.73 -2.64 1.56
C SER A 7 0.48 -1.74 1.38
N ASP A 8 0.73 -1.32 0.15
CA ASP A 8 1.66 -0.24 -0.13
C ASP A 8 3.06 -0.52 0.46
N VAL A 9 3.63 -1.68 0.07
CA VAL A 9 4.96 -2.13 0.52
C VAL A 9 6.08 -1.30 -0.10
N HIS A 10 5.84 -0.77 -1.31
CA HIS A 10 6.76 0.10 -2.02
C HIS A 10 8.21 -0.38 -2.00
N GLY A 11 8.40 -1.68 -2.30
CA GLY A 11 9.72 -2.27 -2.39
C GLY A 11 10.57 -2.20 -1.12
N ASN A 12 9.99 -1.87 0.05
CA ASN A 12 10.72 -1.77 1.31
C ASN A 12 10.78 -3.12 2.03
N ALA A 13 11.84 -3.88 1.74
CA ALA A 13 12.07 -5.19 2.36
C ALA A 13 12.32 -5.11 3.87
N PHE A 14 12.83 -4.01 4.37
CA PHE A 14 13.15 -3.83 5.79
C PHE A 14 11.89 -3.60 6.62
N ALA A 15 10.99 -2.73 6.14
CA ALA A 15 9.69 -2.52 6.74
C ALA A 15 8.83 -3.79 6.68
N LEU A 16 8.79 -4.44 5.51
CA LEU A 16 8.03 -5.67 5.33
C LEU A 16 8.50 -6.77 6.27
N ARG A 17 9.80 -6.97 6.49
CA ARG A 17 10.31 -7.96 7.45
C ARG A 17 9.77 -7.74 8.85
N ALA A 18 9.81 -6.50 9.33
CA ALA A 18 9.27 -6.17 10.66
C ALA A 18 7.77 -6.47 10.75
N VAL A 19 7.01 -6.12 9.71
CA VAL A 19 5.58 -6.46 9.63
C VAL A 19 5.36 -7.97 9.61
N LEU A 20 6.15 -8.74 8.86
CA LEU A 20 6.03 -10.20 8.79
C LEU A 20 6.34 -10.88 10.13
N ASP A 21 7.24 -10.32 10.94
CA ASP A 21 7.52 -10.81 12.27
C ASP A 21 6.33 -10.57 13.22
N ASP A 22 5.76 -9.36 13.24
CA ASP A 22 4.56 -9.03 14.04
C ASP A 22 3.32 -9.81 13.57
N LEU A 23 3.19 -10.03 12.26
CA LEU A 23 2.15 -10.87 11.65
C LEU A 23 2.21 -12.32 12.14
N ARG A 24 3.41 -12.89 12.28
CA ARG A 24 3.60 -14.25 12.77
C ARG A 24 3.08 -14.40 14.19
N ASP A 25 3.34 -13.43 15.07
CA ASP A 25 2.84 -13.41 16.45
C ASP A 25 1.31 -13.24 16.50
N ALA A 26 0.75 -12.50 15.55
CA ALA A 26 -0.69 -12.33 15.42
C ALA A 26 -1.41 -13.61 14.93
N ALA A 27 -0.72 -14.53 14.25
CA ALA A 27 -1.25 -15.79 13.73
C ALA A 27 -2.62 -15.63 13.01
N PRO A 28 -2.70 -14.84 11.91
CA PRO A 28 -3.94 -14.67 11.15
C PRO A 28 -4.32 -15.94 10.39
N ASP A 29 -5.61 -16.14 10.16
CA ASP A 29 -6.13 -17.23 9.34
C ASP A 29 -5.87 -16.97 7.83
N VAL A 30 -5.87 -15.68 7.43
CA VAL A 30 -5.67 -15.21 6.05
C VAL A 30 -4.87 -13.92 6.05
N VAL A 31 -4.07 -13.71 5.02
CA VAL A 31 -3.38 -12.45 4.74
C VAL A 31 -3.83 -11.90 3.40
N PHE A 32 -4.22 -10.63 3.35
CA PHE A 32 -4.37 -9.87 2.12
C PHE A 32 -3.16 -8.97 1.89
N ASN A 33 -2.75 -8.85 0.62
CA ASN A 33 -1.82 -7.84 0.13
C ASN A 33 -2.53 -6.98 -0.91
N LEU A 34 -2.73 -5.70 -0.60
CA LEU A 34 -3.60 -4.83 -1.38
C LEU A 34 -2.90 -4.11 -2.55
N GLY A 35 -1.67 -4.50 -2.90
CA GLY A 35 -0.96 -3.93 -4.06
C GLY A 35 0.06 -2.84 -3.69
N ASP A 36 0.57 -2.18 -4.72
CA ASP A 36 1.72 -1.26 -4.66
C ASP A 36 2.93 -1.93 -4.00
N GLN A 37 3.32 -3.08 -4.58
CA GLN A 37 4.21 -4.03 -3.93
C GLN A 37 5.70 -3.66 -4.05
N VAL A 38 6.13 -3.11 -5.21
CA VAL A 38 7.58 -3.07 -5.53
C VAL A 38 8.11 -1.70 -5.97
N GLU A 39 7.28 -0.76 -6.39
CA GLU A 39 7.74 0.58 -6.83
C GLU A 39 8.18 1.41 -5.61
N GLY A 40 9.46 1.31 -5.27
CA GLY A 40 10.13 2.01 -4.18
C GLY A 40 11.57 1.54 -4.05
N ALA A 41 12.40 2.24 -3.26
CA ALA A 41 13.85 2.19 -3.39
C ALA A 41 14.59 1.32 -2.35
N ALA A 42 13.91 0.65 -1.42
CA ALA A 42 14.55 -0.05 -0.31
C ALA A 42 14.57 -1.59 -0.49
N ASN A 43 15.19 -2.07 -1.58
CA ASN A 43 15.38 -3.48 -1.95
C ASN A 43 14.10 -4.17 -2.49
N PRO A 44 13.57 -3.71 -3.65
CA PRO A 44 12.34 -4.25 -4.23
C PRO A 44 12.46 -5.74 -4.61
N ALA A 45 13.64 -6.22 -4.99
CA ALA A 45 13.84 -7.64 -5.29
C ALA A 45 13.56 -8.53 -4.08
N LEU A 46 14.11 -8.16 -2.92
CA LEU A 46 13.87 -8.90 -1.69
C LEU A 46 12.43 -8.70 -1.19
N ALA A 47 11.86 -7.50 -1.31
CA ALA A 47 10.47 -7.24 -0.96
C ALA A 47 9.52 -8.14 -1.77
N TYR A 48 9.75 -8.27 -3.07
CA TYR A 48 9.00 -9.18 -3.93
C TYR A 48 9.09 -10.64 -3.46
N GLN A 49 10.32 -11.13 -3.19
CA GLN A 49 10.54 -12.52 -2.72
C GLN A 49 9.81 -12.80 -1.40
N LEU A 50 9.82 -11.84 -0.46
CA LEU A 50 9.13 -11.96 0.82
C LEU A 50 7.61 -12.04 0.64
N GLN A 51 7.05 -11.22 -0.26
CA GLN A 51 5.62 -11.21 -0.56
C GLN A 51 5.17 -12.50 -1.24
N VAL A 52 5.94 -13.01 -2.21
CA VAL A 52 5.66 -14.31 -2.84
C VAL A 52 5.67 -15.45 -1.80
N LYS A 53 6.66 -15.44 -0.89
CA LYS A 53 6.77 -16.45 0.16
C LYS A 53 5.64 -16.36 1.19
N LEU A 54 5.08 -15.17 1.42
CA LEU A 54 3.96 -14.96 2.32
C LEU A 54 2.70 -15.71 1.85
N GLY A 55 2.50 -15.84 0.53
CA GLY A 55 1.34 -16.52 -0.05
C GLY A 55 0.02 -15.82 0.26
N ALA A 56 0.01 -14.50 0.34
CA ALA A 56 -1.18 -13.69 0.59
C ALA A 56 -2.20 -13.79 -0.57
N VAL A 57 -3.44 -13.49 -0.29
CA VAL A 57 -4.44 -13.17 -1.32
C VAL A 57 -4.14 -11.75 -1.81
N GLU A 58 -3.78 -11.61 -3.08
CA GLU A 58 -3.22 -10.38 -3.62
C GLU A 58 -4.18 -9.69 -4.59
N VAL A 59 -4.17 -8.36 -4.56
CA VAL A 59 -4.78 -7.52 -5.59
C VAL A 59 -3.74 -6.54 -6.13
N ARG A 60 -3.98 -6.02 -7.34
CA ARG A 60 -3.10 -5.01 -7.93
C ARG A 60 -3.38 -3.63 -7.38
N GLY A 61 -2.33 -2.84 -7.20
CA GLY A 61 -2.40 -1.41 -6.99
C GLY A 61 -2.24 -0.63 -8.30
N ASN A 62 -2.21 0.68 -8.21
CA ASN A 62 -1.97 1.54 -9.38
C ASN A 62 -0.53 1.41 -9.90
N ASN A 63 0.43 1.01 -9.07
CA ASN A 63 1.81 0.79 -9.51
C ASN A 63 1.94 -0.48 -10.34
N GLU A 64 1.18 -1.53 -10.04
CA GLU A 64 1.11 -2.73 -10.89
C GLU A 64 0.48 -2.40 -12.26
N GLU A 65 -0.52 -1.51 -12.33
CA GLU A 65 -1.09 -1.08 -13.62
C GLU A 65 -0.10 -0.26 -14.48
N LYS A 66 0.89 0.39 -13.87
CA LYS A 66 1.99 1.04 -14.62
C LYS A 66 2.87 0.04 -15.37
N LEU A 67 2.89 -1.24 -14.98
CA LEU A 67 3.63 -2.31 -15.66
C LEU A 67 2.98 -2.76 -16.98
N TRP A 68 1.73 -2.41 -17.23
CA TRP A 68 1.05 -2.73 -18.49
C TRP A 68 1.71 -2.02 -19.68
N PRO A 69 1.66 -2.59 -20.90
CA PRO A 69 2.23 -1.97 -22.09
C PRO A 69 1.73 -0.53 -22.35
N ASN A 70 0.45 -0.27 -22.04
CA ASN A 70 -0.18 1.05 -22.13
C ASN A 70 -0.48 1.64 -20.75
N GLY A 71 0.29 1.24 -19.71
CA GLY A 71 0.11 1.70 -18.36
C GLY A 71 0.30 3.21 -18.23
N ARG A 72 -0.47 3.81 -17.32
CA ARG A 72 -0.43 5.25 -17.04
C ARG A 72 0.88 5.61 -16.35
N ARG A 73 1.80 6.27 -17.05
CA ARG A 73 3.14 6.62 -16.56
C ARG A 73 3.44 8.10 -16.77
N ASN A 74 4.00 8.73 -15.76
CA ASN A 74 4.69 10.00 -15.87
C ASN A 74 6.21 9.77 -16.05
N PRO A 75 7.03 10.82 -16.31
CA PRO A 75 8.49 10.65 -16.49
C PRO A 75 9.19 9.96 -15.30
N LEU A 76 8.75 10.21 -14.06
CA LEU A 76 9.32 9.58 -12.88
C LEU A 76 8.98 8.09 -12.83
N SER A 77 7.72 7.70 -13.04
CA SER A 77 7.33 6.29 -13.06
C SER A 77 7.95 5.52 -14.23
N GLN A 78 8.29 6.17 -15.34
CA GLN A 78 9.07 5.56 -16.41
C GLN A 78 10.49 5.23 -15.95
N LYS A 79 11.17 6.15 -15.24
CA LYS A 79 12.50 5.92 -14.67
C LYS A 79 12.45 4.79 -13.61
N TYR A 80 11.44 4.77 -12.75
CA TYR A 80 11.23 3.68 -11.80
C TYR A 80 11.01 2.33 -12.51
N GLY A 81 10.20 2.29 -13.54
CA GLY A 81 9.97 1.08 -14.34
C GLY A 81 11.27 0.52 -14.92
N ALA A 82 12.08 1.38 -15.56
CA ALA A 82 13.37 0.97 -16.13
C ALA A 82 14.37 0.47 -15.07
N TRP A 83 14.32 1.02 -13.85
CA TRP A 83 15.14 0.52 -12.76
C TRP A 83 14.60 -0.80 -12.19
N LEU A 84 13.28 -0.95 -12.05
CA LEU A 84 12.67 -2.19 -11.60
C LEU A 84 12.94 -3.37 -12.55
N GLU A 85 13.02 -3.14 -13.87
CA GLU A 85 13.41 -4.14 -14.86
C GLU A 85 14.84 -4.69 -14.64
N GLN A 86 15.69 -3.94 -13.92
CA GLN A 86 17.02 -4.40 -13.51
C GLN A 86 17.01 -5.14 -12.16
N GLN A 87 15.96 -4.95 -11.35
CA GLN A 87 15.83 -5.55 -10.02
C GLN A 87 15.00 -6.84 -10.02
N LEU A 88 14.07 -6.97 -10.95
CA LEU A 88 13.09 -8.06 -11.04
C LEU A 88 13.16 -8.76 -12.39
N THR A 89 12.85 -10.05 -12.40
CA THR A 89 12.77 -10.78 -13.66
C THR A 89 11.51 -10.38 -14.46
N PRO A 90 11.52 -10.57 -15.81
CA PRO A 90 10.32 -10.33 -16.62
C PRO A 90 9.10 -11.12 -16.15
N GLU A 91 9.29 -12.34 -15.66
CA GLU A 91 8.22 -13.19 -15.12
C GLU A 91 7.63 -12.60 -13.83
N ALA A 92 8.47 -12.01 -12.95
CA ALA A 92 8.03 -11.34 -11.75
C ALA A 92 7.16 -10.10 -12.09
N LEU A 93 7.61 -9.27 -13.03
CA LEU A 93 6.87 -8.10 -13.50
C LEU A 93 5.56 -8.51 -14.18
N ALA A 94 5.58 -9.54 -15.01
CA ALA A 94 4.37 -10.06 -15.66
C ALA A 94 3.35 -10.61 -14.63
N ARG A 95 3.83 -11.30 -13.59
CA ARG A 95 2.98 -11.78 -12.49
C ARG A 95 2.30 -10.63 -11.77
N LEU A 96 3.05 -9.58 -11.41
CA LEU A 96 2.50 -8.38 -10.75
C LEU A 96 1.45 -7.69 -11.64
N ALA A 97 1.75 -7.50 -12.91
CA ALA A 97 0.84 -6.89 -13.88
C ALA A 97 -0.47 -7.68 -14.09
N ALA A 98 -0.46 -8.98 -13.80
CA ALA A 98 -1.62 -9.88 -13.97
C ALA A 98 -2.49 -10.01 -12.70
N LEU A 99 -2.13 -9.36 -11.59
CA LEU A 99 -2.93 -9.41 -10.36
C LEU A 99 -4.35 -8.87 -10.58
N PRO A 100 -5.37 -9.46 -9.93
CA PRO A 100 -6.76 -9.02 -10.03
C PRO A 100 -6.97 -7.64 -9.40
N LEU A 101 -8.02 -6.92 -9.82
CA LEU A 101 -8.40 -5.64 -9.22
C LEU A 101 -8.97 -5.80 -7.80
N THR A 102 -9.71 -6.89 -7.59
CA THR A 102 -10.35 -7.21 -6.30
C THR A 102 -10.19 -8.69 -5.99
N ALA A 103 -10.27 -9.00 -4.70
CA ALA A 103 -10.32 -10.38 -4.22
C ALA A 103 -11.30 -10.50 -3.05
N TRP A 104 -11.85 -11.71 -2.86
CA TRP A 104 -12.79 -12.02 -1.79
C TRP A 104 -12.30 -13.18 -0.95
N VAL A 105 -12.47 -13.06 0.36
CA VAL A 105 -12.42 -14.19 1.29
C VAL A 105 -13.61 -14.05 2.24
N GLU A 106 -14.52 -15.02 2.23
CA GLU A 106 -15.83 -14.95 2.91
C GLU A 106 -16.58 -13.65 2.55
N ASP A 107 -16.88 -12.79 3.54
CA ASP A 107 -17.55 -11.50 3.41
C ASP A 107 -16.58 -10.30 3.42
N VAL A 108 -15.27 -10.53 3.24
CA VAL A 108 -14.23 -9.49 3.13
C VAL A 108 -13.86 -9.27 1.67
N LEU A 109 -14.14 -8.07 1.16
CA LEU A 109 -13.69 -7.60 -0.15
C LEU A 109 -12.39 -6.79 0.00
N ALA A 110 -11.37 -7.18 -0.73
CA ALA A 110 -10.10 -6.49 -0.85
C ALA A 110 -9.98 -5.76 -2.20
N CYS A 111 -9.51 -4.53 -2.17
CA CYS A 111 -9.12 -3.73 -3.33
C CYS A 111 -7.96 -2.81 -2.94
N HIS A 112 -7.24 -2.25 -3.91
CA HIS A 112 -6.21 -1.25 -3.59
C HIS A 112 -6.83 0.13 -3.33
N GLY A 113 -7.46 0.71 -4.32
CA GLY A 113 -8.13 2.00 -4.24
C GLY A 113 -9.62 1.87 -3.96
N THR A 114 -10.41 1.63 -5.00
CA THR A 114 -11.84 1.31 -4.91
C THR A 114 -12.13 -0.06 -5.55
N PRO A 115 -13.31 -0.66 -5.35
CA PRO A 115 -13.66 -1.92 -6.00
C PRO A 115 -13.67 -1.87 -7.54
N THR A 116 -13.67 -0.67 -8.13
CA THR A 116 -13.72 -0.47 -9.59
C THR A 116 -12.47 0.22 -10.16
N SER A 117 -11.54 0.67 -9.32
CA SER A 117 -10.35 1.40 -9.77
C SER A 117 -9.22 1.29 -8.75
N ALA A 118 -8.01 0.97 -9.20
CA ALA A 118 -6.81 1.02 -8.37
C ALA A 118 -6.31 2.46 -8.11
N TRP A 119 -6.78 3.45 -8.88
CA TRP A 119 -6.33 4.85 -8.83
C TRP A 119 -7.20 5.75 -7.96
N ASP A 120 -8.45 5.39 -7.74
CA ASP A 120 -9.39 6.19 -6.98
C ASP A 120 -9.34 5.82 -5.51
N SER A 121 -9.49 6.80 -4.63
CA SER A 121 -9.48 6.59 -3.18
C SER A 121 -10.87 6.22 -2.66
N LEU A 122 -10.98 5.22 -1.80
CA LEU A 122 -12.26 4.83 -1.20
C LEU A 122 -12.60 5.66 0.04
N LEU A 123 -11.84 5.51 1.11
CA LEU A 123 -12.16 6.10 2.42
C LEU A 123 -11.71 7.57 2.53
N TRP A 124 -10.52 7.87 2.06
CA TRP A 124 -9.90 9.19 2.14
C TRP A 124 -9.94 9.88 0.79
N VAL A 125 -10.34 11.14 0.75
CA VAL A 125 -10.44 11.94 -0.49
C VAL A 125 -9.53 13.15 -0.36
N TRP A 126 -8.66 13.33 -1.35
CA TRP A 126 -7.84 14.52 -1.45
C TRP A 126 -8.71 15.76 -1.73
N GLN A 127 -8.56 16.77 -0.89
CA GLN A 127 -9.22 18.04 -1.05
C GLN A 127 -8.16 19.11 -1.36
N PRO A 128 -8.06 19.59 -2.62
CA PRO A 128 -7.10 20.63 -2.96
C PRO A 128 -7.47 21.95 -2.31
N THR A 129 -6.44 22.74 -1.94
CA THR A 129 -6.54 24.13 -1.46
C THR A 129 -5.54 25.00 -2.20
N ASN A 130 -5.61 26.33 -2.03
CA ASN A 130 -4.63 27.25 -2.64
C ASN A 130 -3.20 27.07 -2.10
N GLU A 131 -3.04 26.44 -0.94
CA GLU A 131 -1.76 26.21 -0.25
C GLU A 131 -1.30 24.75 -0.32
N GLY A 132 -1.97 23.89 -1.13
CA GLY A 132 -1.69 22.47 -1.23
C GLY A 132 -2.95 21.61 -1.16
N GLY A 133 -3.26 21.09 0.00
CA GLY A 133 -4.46 20.28 0.20
C GLY A 133 -4.37 19.38 1.43
N PHE A 134 -5.44 18.65 1.70
CA PHE A 134 -5.51 17.69 2.80
C PHE A 134 -6.45 16.53 2.45
N TYR A 135 -6.28 15.42 3.13
CA TYR A 135 -7.22 14.31 3.04
C TYR A 135 -8.36 14.48 4.04
N ARG A 136 -9.59 14.33 3.56
CA ARG A 136 -10.79 14.20 4.40
C ARG A 136 -11.41 12.82 4.23
N SER A 137 -12.17 12.37 5.22
CA SER A 137 -12.99 11.17 5.02
C SER A 137 -14.07 11.42 3.96
N ARG A 138 -14.35 10.40 3.16
CA ARG A 138 -15.46 10.45 2.19
C ARG A 138 -16.80 10.56 2.92
N ASP A 139 -17.74 11.27 2.31
CA ASP A 139 -19.10 11.36 2.83
C ASP A 139 -19.74 9.96 2.94
N PRO A 140 -20.34 9.62 4.09
CA PRO A 140 -20.97 8.29 4.28
C PRO A 140 -22.06 7.95 3.25
N ARG A 141 -22.73 8.95 2.68
CA ARG A 141 -23.74 8.73 1.62
C ARG A 141 -23.09 8.36 0.30
N GLU A 142 -21.91 8.94 0.00
CA GLU A 142 -21.12 8.56 -1.18
C GLU A 142 -20.57 7.14 -1.01
N LEU A 143 -19.98 6.82 0.14
CA LEU A 143 -19.54 5.46 0.45
C LEU A 143 -20.68 4.44 0.30
N ARG A 144 -21.86 4.75 0.83
CA ARG A 144 -23.03 3.88 0.71
C ARG A 144 -23.35 3.58 -0.75
N ARG A 145 -23.41 4.59 -1.62
CA ARG A 145 -23.69 4.40 -3.06
C ARG A 145 -22.63 3.55 -3.76
N MET A 146 -21.36 3.70 -3.38
CA MET A 146 -20.25 2.92 -3.95
C MET A 146 -20.32 1.45 -3.51
N LEU A 147 -20.81 1.18 -2.30
CA LEU A 147 -20.79 -0.13 -1.67
C LEU A 147 -22.13 -0.89 -1.78
N GLU A 148 -23.23 -0.19 -2.06
CA GLU A 148 -24.59 -0.76 -2.13
C GLU A 148 -24.71 -1.99 -3.05
N PRO A 149 -24.01 -2.07 -4.20
CA PRO A 149 -24.01 -3.26 -5.04
C PRO A 149 -23.26 -4.45 -4.44
N LEU A 150 -22.54 -4.25 -3.33
CA LEU A 150 -21.63 -5.23 -2.74
C LEU A 150 -22.20 -5.74 -1.43
N SER A 151 -22.44 -7.03 -1.33
CA SER A 151 -22.86 -7.69 -0.08
C SER A 151 -21.64 -8.04 0.77
N ALA A 152 -20.85 -7.04 1.18
CA ALA A 152 -19.64 -7.21 1.96
C ALA A 152 -19.85 -6.87 3.44
N GLY A 153 -19.35 -7.70 4.34
CA GLY A 153 -19.23 -7.39 5.78
C GLY A 153 -18.07 -6.41 6.03
N VAL A 154 -17.01 -6.55 5.23
CA VAL A 154 -15.85 -5.65 5.26
C VAL A 154 -15.40 -5.30 3.84
N VAL A 155 -15.03 -4.05 3.61
CA VAL A 155 -14.27 -3.62 2.43
C VAL A 155 -12.94 -3.03 2.91
N VAL A 156 -11.83 -3.63 2.47
CA VAL A 156 -10.47 -3.16 2.80
C VAL A 156 -9.79 -2.53 1.60
N CYS A 157 -9.12 -1.40 1.83
CA CYS A 157 -8.34 -0.70 0.81
C CYS A 157 -7.01 -0.15 1.37
N GLY A 158 -6.15 0.36 0.50
CA GLY A 158 -4.86 1.02 0.77
C GLY A 158 -4.76 2.35 0.05
N HIS A 159 -3.72 2.50 -0.81
CA HIS A 159 -3.51 3.60 -1.77
C HIS A 159 -3.18 4.97 -1.16
N THR A 160 -3.90 5.41 -0.14
CA THR A 160 -3.70 6.74 0.45
C THR A 160 -2.70 6.76 1.61
N HIS A 161 -2.15 5.61 1.97
CA HIS A 161 -1.23 5.39 3.09
C HIS A 161 -1.75 5.86 4.46
N ARG A 162 -3.06 6.09 4.58
CA ARG A 162 -3.71 6.63 5.78
C ARG A 162 -4.61 5.59 6.41
N ALA A 163 -4.14 4.98 7.49
CA ALA A 163 -4.93 4.02 8.24
C ALA A 163 -6.20 4.66 8.80
N GLY A 164 -7.30 3.92 8.78
CA GLY A 164 -8.55 4.36 9.36
C GLY A 164 -9.74 3.50 8.96
N SER A 165 -10.85 3.68 9.65
CA SER A 165 -12.08 2.94 9.35
C SER A 165 -13.34 3.75 9.60
N THR A 166 -14.41 3.34 8.93
CA THR A 166 -15.76 3.85 9.17
C THR A 166 -16.78 2.73 8.95
N ARG A 167 -18.01 2.93 9.41
CA ARG A 167 -19.13 2.02 9.12
C ARG A 167 -20.15 2.68 8.23
N VAL A 168 -20.61 1.91 7.25
CA VAL A 168 -21.69 2.31 6.35
C VAL A 168 -22.74 1.22 6.37
N GLY A 169 -23.82 1.43 7.12
CA GLY A 169 -24.75 0.35 7.45
C GLY A 169 -24.03 -0.74 8.24
N ASP A 170 -24.13 -1.99 7.80
CA ASP A 170 -23.48 -3.14 8.44
C ASP A 170 -22.03 -3.35 7.93
N THR A 171 -21.64 -2.71 6.84
CA THR A 171 -20.30 -2.85 6.24
C THR A 171 -19.27 -2.03 7.01
N LEU A 172 -18.16 -2.66 7.40
CA LEU A 172 -16.96 -1.99 7.90
C LEU A 172 -16.04 -1.64 6.72
N VAL A 173 -15.76 -0.35 6.52
CA VAL A 173 -14.80 0.14 5.51
C VAL A 173 -13.49 0.45 6.19
N VAL A 174 -12.38 -0.11 5.70
CA VAL A 174 -11.06 0.02 6.32
C VAL A 174 -10.04 0.41 5.26
N ASN A 175 -9.24 1.44 5.55
CA ASN A 175 -7.97 1.64 4.88
C ASN A 175 -6.86 1.10 5.78
N ALA A 176 -6.06 0.17 5.28
CA ALA A 176 -5.06 -0.54 6.08
C ALA A 176 -3.83 0.33 6.45
N GLY A 177 -3.70 1.50 5.85
CA GLY A 177 -2.44 2.26 5.88
C GLY A 177 -1.42 1.65 4.93
N SER A 178 -0.14 1.89 5.15
CA SER A 178 0.94 1.42 4.30
C SER A 178 2.06 0.75 5.11
N VAL A 179 2.68 -0.28 4.53
CA VAL A 179 3.91 -0.86 5.08
C VAL A 179 5.07 0.13 4.97
N SER A 180 5.12 0.91 3.87
CA SER A 180 6.17 1.91 3.64
C SER A 180 5.57 3.24 3.14
N ASP A 181 6.44 4.23 2.98
CA ASP A 181 6.12 5.54 2.42
C ASP A 181 5.00 6.24 3.20
N GLN A 182 5.19 6.36 4.51
CA GLN A 182 4.25 7.02 5.41
C GLN A 182 4.07 8.51 5.05
N VAL A 183 2.92 9.07 5.41
CA VAL A 183 2.52 10.43 5.00
C VAL A 183 2.01 11.30 6.16
N ASP A 184 2.22 10.87 7.39
CA ASP A 184 1.66 11.50 8.60
C ASP A 184 2.68 11.80 9.70
N GLY A 185 3.98 11.70 9.40
CA GLY A 185 5.08 12.01 10.32
C GLY A 185 5.47 10.86 11.26
N ASP A 186 4.86 9.70 11.11
CA ASP A 186 5.26 8.50 11.87
C ASP A 186 5.86 7.45 10.92
N PRO A 187 7.18 7.28 10.87
CA PRO A 187 7.85 6.43 9.89
C PRO A 187 7.66 4.92 10.11
N ARG A 188 6.99 4.49 11.17
CA ARG A 188 6.78 3.07 11.47
C ARG A 188 5.96 2.38 10.39
N ALA A 189 6.32 1.15 10.06
CA ALA A 189 5.56 0.30 9.13
C ALA A 189 4.19 -0.02 9.69
N ARG A 190 3.15 -0.04 8.85
CA ARG A 190 1.78 -0.29 9.29
C ARG A 190 1.15 -1.47 8.59
N TRP A 191 0.24 -2.11 9.31
CA TRP A 191 -0.66 -3.13 8.81
C TRP A 191 -1.92 -3.18 9.69
N THR A 192 -2.95 -3.87 9.25
CA THR A 192 -4.21 -3.94 9.98
C THR A 192 -4.61 -5.38 10.24
N LEU A 193 -5.01 -5.68 11.50
CA LEU A 193 -5.63 -6.94 11.84
C LEU A 193 -7.15 -6.75 11.92
N LEU A 194 -7.88 -7.49 11.09
CA LEU A 194 -9.33 -7.60 11.18
C LEU A 194 -9.69 -8.83 12.02
N GLU A 195 -10.59 -8.66 12.96
CA GLU A 195 -11.11 -9.76 13.76
C GLU A 195 -12.63 -9.81 13.70
N ARG A 196 -13.16 -11.01 13.46
CA ARG A 196 -14.59 -11.28 13.53
C ARG A 196 -14.91 -12.02 14.82
N ARG A 197 -15.62 -11.33 15.73
CA ARG A 197 -16.08 -11.87 17.02
C ARG A 197 -17.60 -11.70 17.12
N SER A 198 -18.31 -12.76 17.48
CA SER A 198 -19.79 -12.73 17.60
C SER A 198 -20.48 -12.12 16.38
N GLY A 199 -20.02 -12.48 15.19
CA GLY A 199 -20.56 -12.00 13.91
C GLY A 199 -20.19 -10.56 13.53
N ARG A 200 -19.40 -9.86 14.33
CA ARG A 200 -19.04 -8.46 14.09
C ARG A 200 -17.56 -8.30 13.80
N TRP A 201 -17.23 -7.55 12.74
CA TRP A 201 -15.85 -7.20 12.38
C TRP A 201 -15.36 -5.97 13.12
N THR A 202 -14.09 -6.02 13.53
CA THR A 202 -13.31 -4.90 14.10
C THR A 202 -11.97 -4.81 13.38
N ALA A 203 -11.34 -3.62 13.40
CA ALA A 203 -10.02 -3.39 12.87
C ALA A 203 -9.09 -2.92 13.98
N ASP A 204 -7.91 -3.54 14.09
CA ASP A 204 -6.79 -3.16 14.96
C ASP A 204 -5.64 -2.68 14.07
N PHE A 205 -5.31 -1.39 14.17
CA PHE A 205 -4.26 -0.75 13.37
C PHE A 205 -2.93 -0.85 14.09
N ARG A 206 -1.97 -1.49 13.46
CA ARG A 206 -0.64 -1.73 14.04
C ARG A 206 0.43 -0.88 13.39
N ALA A 207 1.36 -0.38 14.22
CA ALA A 207 2.51 0.39 13.81
C ALA A 207 3.77 -0.26 14.38
N VAL A 208 4.64 -0.75 13.51
CA VAL A 208 5.80 -1.60 13.83
C VAL A 208 7.08 -0.83 13.53
N PRO A 209 7.97 -0.61 14.50
CA PRO A 209 9.29 -0.04 14.22
C PRO A 209 10.12 -1.00 13.35
N TYR A 210 10.90 -0.46 12.43
CA TYR A 210 11.80 -1.24 11.58
C TYR A 210 13.17 -0.57 11.45
N ALA A 211 14.11 -1.25 10.80
CA ALA A 211 15.48 -0.78 10.64
C ALA A 211 15.57 0.32 9.56
N ILE A 212 15.04 1.52 9.84
CA ILE A 212 14.99 2.67 8.92
C ILE A 212 16.38 3.02 8.39
N ALA A 213 17.38 3.12 9.26
CA ALA A 213 18.75 3.44 8.86
C ALA A 213 19.34 2.41 7.87
N ALA A 214 18.98 1.14 7.99
CA ALA A 214 19.40 0.13 7.03
C ALA A 214 18.65 0.25 5.69
N ALA A 215 17.37 0.60 5.72
CA ALA A 215 16.56 0.84 4.54
C ALA A 215 17.07 2.05 3.74
N THR A 216 17.31 3.17 4.42
CA THR A 216 17.85 4.41 3.82
C THR A 216 19.27 4.22 3.28
N HIS A 217 20.11 3.52 4.03
CA HIS A 217 21.46 3.18 3.53
C HIS A 217 21.40 2.33 2.27
N TRP A 218 20.56 1.30 2.25
CA TRP A 218 20.38 0.47 1.05
C TRP A 218 19.89 1.31 -0.14
N ALA A 219 18.86 2.13 0.08
CA ALA A 219 18.28 2.98 -0.95
C ALA A 219 19.33 3.95 -1.56
N THR A 220 20.10 4.64 -0.73
CA THR A 220 21.14 5.58 -1.19
C THR A 220 22.29 4.91 -1.92
N GLN A 221 22.61 3.66 -1.62
CA GLN A 221 23.71 2.94 -2.27
C GLN A 221 23.30 2.23 -3.57
N HIS A 222 22.04 1.85 -3.73
CA HIS A 222 21.62 0.94 -4.79
C HIS A 222 20.53 1.48 -5.70
N SER A 223 19.87 2.60 -5.33
CA SER A 223 18.78 3.17 -6.11
C SER A 223 19.14 4.55 -6.66
N PRO A 224 18.78 4.86 -7.91
CA PRO A 224 18.92 6.21 -8.46
C PRO A 224 17.98 7.24 -7.79
N PHE A 225 17.05 6.78 -6.95
CA PHE A 225 16.08 7.59 -6.20
C PHE A 225 16.40 7.64 -4.70
N GLY A 226 17.56 7.13 -4.29
CA GLY A 226 17.88 6.83 -2.90
C GLY A 226 17.80 8.01 -1.95
N GLU A 227 18.24 9.19 -2.34
CA GLU A 227 18.22 10.38 -1.47
C GLU A 227 16.78 10.83 -1.15
N GLY A 228 15.91 10.90 -2.17
CA GLY A 228 14.51 11.27 -1.97
C GLY A 228 13.74 10.23 -1.16
N GLN A 229 13.99 8.94 -1.43
CA GLN A 229 13.39 7.85 -0.69
C GLN A 229 13.88 7.83 0.78
N ALA A 230 15.17 8.05 1.03
CA ALA A 230 15.70 8.09 2.37
C ALA A 230 15.02 9.16 3.23
N ALA A 231 14.88 10.38 2.69
CA ALA A 231 14.18 11.46 3.39
C ALA A 231 12.73 11.11 3.75
N LEU A 232 12.01 10.45 2.84
CA LEU A 232 10.64 9.98 3.07
C LEU A 232 10.59 8.89 4.15
N LEU A 233 11.48 7.91 4.09
CA LEU A 233 11.54 6.81 5.05
C LEU A 233 11.90 7.29 6.47
N GLU A 234 12.74 8.31 6.59
CA GLU A 234 13.16 8.88 7.88
C GLU A 234 12.09 9.77 8.51
N SER A 235 11.45 10.61 7.70
CA SER A 235 10.46 11.56 8.21
C SER A 235 9.07 10.95 8.38
N GLY A 236 8.72 9.98 7.56
CA GLY A 236 7.34 9.52 7.41
C GLY A 236 6.41 10.60 6.81
N GLU A 237 6.99 11.61 6.18
CA GLU A 237 6.24 12.73 5.57
C GLU A 237 6.59 12.85 4.08
N MET A 238 5.58 12.90 3.26
CA MET A 238 5.73 13.30 1.86
C MET A 238 5.85 14.83 1.81
N THR A 239 7.07 15.33 1.96
CA THR A 239 7.35 16.76 1.88
C THR A 239 7.47 17.19 0.42
N VAL A 240 7.19 18.47 0.15
CA VAL A 240 7.45 19.12 -1.16
C VAL A 240 8.93 18.95 -1.58
N ARG A 241 9.86 18.79 -0.62
CA ARG A 241 11.26 18.42 -0.86
C ARG A 241 11.41 16.96 -1.32
N GLY A 242 10.63 16.04 -0.76
CA GLY A 242 10.58 14.63 -1.20
C GLY A 242 10.03 14.50 -2.62
N GLU A 243 8.96 15.20 -2.96
CA GLU A 243 8.48 15.28 -4.35
C GLU A 243 9.50 15.96 -5.28
N ALA A 244 10.14 17.05 -4.85
CA ALA A 244 11.18 17.72 -5.63
C ALA A 244 12.44 16.85 -5.77
N ALA A 245 12.83 16.09 -4.76
CA ALA A 245 13.96 15.16 -4.83
C ALA A 245 13.63 13.93 -5.70
N LEU A 246 12.39 13.43 -5.63
CA LEU A 246 11.91 12.37 -6.52
C LEU A 246 11.78 12.84 -7.98
N THR A 247 11.49 14.13 -8.20
CA THR A 247 11.40 14.74 -9.55
C THR A 247 12.73 15.25 -10.07
N ALA A 248 13.65 15.65 -9.18
CA ALA A 248 14.96 16.22 -9.50
C ALA A 248 16.09 15.19 -9.70
N GLY A 249 15.80 13.92 -9.61
CA GLY A 249 16.72 12.86 -10.01
C GLY A 249 17.18 13.12 -11.45
N GLY A 250 18.37 13.77 -11.56
CA GLY A 250 18.94 14.42 -12.74
C GLY A 250 19.15 13.50 -13.95
N PRO A 251 19.83 14.06 -14.99
CA PRO A 251 19.79 13.48 -16.33
C PRO A 251 20.20 12.05 -16.41
#